data_1478d7a4c08d27275b6a29f8041e2aa4
#
_entry.id   1478d7a4c08d27275b6a29f8041e2aa4
#
_cell.length_a   1.000
_cell.length_b   1.000
_cell.length_c   1.000
_cell.angle_alpha   90.00
_cell.angle_beta   90.00
_cell.angle_gamma   90.00
#
_symmetry.space_group_name_H-M   'P 1'
#
loop_
_entity.id
_entity.type
_entity.pdbx_description
1 polymer ?
#
loop_
_entity_poly.entity_id
_entity_poly.type
_entity_poly.pdbx_seq_one_letter_code
_entity_poly.pdbx_strand_id
1 'polypeptide(L)'
;VEQLPSDMMVFDTVFSMGVLYHRRSPMDHLCDLRGMLRPGGELVLETLVIEGGQGDVLVPEGRYGRMGNVWFLPSALTLESWLRKCRFKNVRVVDVSRTTTEEQRPTEWMTFQSLPHFLHPDDPSKTIEGYSAPMRAIVIAEAP
;
A
#
# COMPACT_ATOMS: atom_id res chain seq x y z
N VAL A 1 9.76 -5.74 10.51
CA VAL A 1 9.80 -4.35 11.01
C VAL A 1 9.60 -4.36 12.51
N GLU A 2 8.56 -4.98 13.03
CA GLU A 2 8.23 -5.00 14.48
C GLU A 2 9.32 -5.58 15.40
N GLN A 3 10.26 -6.33 14.85
CA GLN A 3 11.39 -6.89 15.62
C GLN A 3 12.69 -6.07 15.51
N LEU A 4 12.67 -5.01 14.69
CA LEU A 4 13.81 -4.10 14.57
C LEU A 4 13.67 -2.95 15.56
N PRO A 5 14.79 -2.41 16.10
CA PRO A 5 14.74 -1.21 16.91
C PRO A 5 14.02 -0.07 16.15
N SER A 6 13.10 0.62 16.82
CA SER A 6 12.23 1.64 16.21
C SER A 6 12.96 2.95 15.82
N ASP A 7 14.23 3.07 16.20
CA ASP A 7 15.04 4.28 16.06
C ASP A 7 16.43 4.00 15.48
N MET A 8 16.54 3.00 14.60
CA MET A 8 17.82 2.64 13.99
C MET A 8 18.46 3.80 13.24
N MET A 9 17.65 4.60 12.51
CA MET A 9 18.06 5.81 11.79
C MET A 9 19.33 5.64 10.93
N VAL A 10 19.48 4.50 10.28
CA VAL A 10 20.72 4.13 9.58
C VAL A 10 20.58 3.98 8.08
N PHE A 11 19.36 3.86 7.57
CA PHE A 11 19.14 3.60 6.15
C PHE A 11 18.95 4.90 5.36
N ASP A 12 19.60 4.99 4.19
CA ASP A 12 19.38 6.07 3.22
C ASP A 12 18.04 5.95 2.54
N THR A 13 17.63 4.71 2.24
CA THR A 13 16.36 4.41 1.57
C THR A 13 15.72 3.19 2.19
N VAL A 14 14.42 3.26 2.40
CA VAL A 14 13.58 2.13 2.84
C VAL A 14 12.49 1.90 1.80
N PHE A 15 12.36 0.65 1.36
CA PHE A 15 11.28 0.21 0.48
C PHE A 15 10.21 -0.53 1.30
N SER A 16 8.96 -0.13 1.12
CA SER A 16 7.79 -0.85 1.66
C SER A 16 6.80 -1.07 0.52
N MET A 17 6.87 -2.23 -0.10
CA MET A 17 6.12 -2.54 -1.30
C MET A 17 5.15 -3.69 -1.04
N GLY A 18 3.85 -3.46 -1.26
CA GLY A 18 2.81 -4.47 -1.06
C GLY A 18 2.55 -4.83 0.42
N VAL A 19 2.89 -3.98 1.37
CA VAL A 19 2.85 -4.33 2.81
C VAL A 19 1.80 -3.54 3.58
N LEU A 20 1.62 -2.26 3.32
CA LEU A 20 0.83 -1.35 4.17
C LEU A 20 -0.61 -1.83 4.36
N TYR A 21 -1.27 -2.28 3.29
CA TYR A 21 -2.66 -2.74 3.36
C TYR A 21 -2.85 -4.05 4.15
N HIS A 22 -1.77 -4.76 4.45
CA HIS A 22 -1.77 -5.92 5.33
C HIS A 22 -1.53 -5.57 6.80
N ARG A 23 -1.28 -4.29 7.12
CA ARG A 23 -1.01 -3.86 8.49
C ARG A 23 -2.30 -3.49 9.21
N ARG A 24 -2.51 -4.05 10.41
CA ARG A 24 -3.64 -3.70 11.29
C ARG A 24 -3.53 -2.28 11.85
N SER A 25 -2.30 -1.79 11.98
CA SER A 25 -1.99 -0.41 12.37
C SER A 25 -1.11 0.22 11.29
N PRO A 26 -1.70 0.80 10.23
CA PRO A 26 -0.94 1.40 9.15
C PRO A 26 -0.12 2.61 9.62
N MET A 27 -0.62 3.36 10.60
CA MET A 27 0.07 4.54 11.12
C MET A 27 1.34 4.15 11.89
N ASP A 28 1.27 3.10 12.73
CA ASP A 28 2.45 2.60 13.45
C ASP A 28 3.49 2.08 12.46
N HIS A 29 3.05 1.32 11.45
CA HIS A 29 3.96 0.85 10.39
C HIS A 29 4.70 2.01 9.69
N LEU A 30 4.00 3.09 9.34
CA LEU A 30 4.62 4.27 8.74
C LEU A 30 5.61 4.95 9.70
N CYS A 31 5.28 5.02 10.99
CA CYS A 31 6.17 5.56 12.01
C CYS A 31 7.42 4.68 12.19
N ASP A 32 7.28 3.36 12.17
CA ASP A 32 8.40 2.41 12.23
C ASP A 32 9.33 2.57 11.02
N LEU A 33 8.77 2.66 9.81
CA LEU A 33 9.56 2.89 8.59
C LEU A 33 10.36 4.20 8.67
N ARG A 34 9.72 5.26 9.19
CA ARG A 34 10.43 6.53 9.40
C ARG A 34 11.59 6.38 10.40
N GLY A 35 11.37 5.66 11.50
CA GLY A 35 12.38 5.43 12.53
C GLY A 35 13.62 4.66 12.04
N MET A 36 13.54 4.00 10.90
CA MET A 36 14.66 3.32 10.26
C MET A 36 15.50 4.22 9.38
N LEU A 37 14.92 5.29 8.86
CA LEU A 37 15.59 6.23 7.97
C LEU A 37 16.46 7.20 8.76
N ARG A 38 17.66 7.47 8.26
CA ARG A 38 18.42 8.62 8.73
C ARG A 38 17.73 9.93 8.37
N PRO A 39 18.03 11.05 9.04
CA PRO A 39 17.52 12.37 8.62
C PRO A 39 17.81 12.64 7.13
N GLY A 40 16.79 13.04 6.39
CA GLY A 40 16.86 13.21 4.93
C GLY A 40 16.84 11.91 4.12
N GLY A 41 16.70 10.75 4.77
CA GLY A 41 16.53 9.47 4.09
C GLY A 41 15.16 9.34 3.44
N GLU A 42 15.02 8.48 2.43
CA GLU A 42 13.86 8.40 1.55
C GLU A 42 13.07 7.10 1.75
N LEU A 43 11.75 7.23 1.92
CA LEU A 43 10.81 6.11 1.86
C LEU A 43 10.26 5.99 0.45
N VAL A 44 10.35 4.79 -0.13
CA VAL A 44 9.61 4.40 -1.33
C VAL A 44 8.51 3.43 -0.91
N LEU A 45 7.27 3.91 -0.94
CA LEU A 45 6.10 3.17 -0.50
C LEU A 45 5.22 2.81 -1.69
N GLU A 46 4.94 1.54 -1.88
CA GLU A 46 3.92 1.05 -2.80
C GLU A 46 2.81 0.34 -2.01
N THR A 47 1.56 0.68 -2.29
CA THR A 47 0.41 0.07 -1.61
C THR A 47 -0.84 0.10 -2.48
N LEU A 48 -1.80 -0.76 -2.15
CA LEU A 48 -3.14 -0.67 -2.70
C LEU A 48 -3.85 0.60 -2.22
N VAL A 49 -4.57 1.23 -3.15
CA VAL A 49 -5.37 2.43 -2.91
C VAL A 49 -6.74 2.31 -3.58
N ILE A 50 -7.66 3.20 -3.20
CA ILE A 50 -8.98 3.38 -3.83
C ILE A 50 -9.06 4.74 -4.53
N GLU A 51 -9.96 4.86 -5.49
CA GLU A 51 -10.42 6.16 -5.98
C GLU A 51 -11.14 6.90 -4.84
N GLY A 52 -10.86 8.18 -4.68
CA GLY A 52 -11.50 8.99 -3.64
C GLY A 52 -10.75 10.26 -3.27
N GLY A 53 -11.35 11.05 -2.40
CA GLY A 53 -10.80 12.27 -1.85
C GLY A 53 -10.00 12.06 -0.56
N GLN A 54 -9.59 13.17 0.03
CA GLN A 54 -8.95 13.14 1.34
C GLN A 54 -9.94 12.67 2.42
N GLY A 55 -9.52 11.71 3.22
CA GLY A 55 -10.32 11.08 4.27
C GLY A 55 -10.98 9.78 3.84
N ASP A 56 -11.01 9.47 2.53
CA ASP A 56 -11.61 8.24 2.05
C ASP A 56 -10.69 7.04 2.31
N VAL A 57 -11.28 6.03 2.96
CA VAL A 57 -10.62 4.76 3.29
C VAL A 57 -11.63 3.64 3.17
N LEU A 58 -11.31 2.63 2.39
CA LEU A 58 -12.07 1.38 2.37
C LEU A 58 -11.54 0.44 3.46
N VAL A 59 -12.43 -0.01 4.31
CA VAL A 59 -12.20 -1.11 5.27
C VAL A 59 -13.05 -2.28 4.79
N PRO A 60 -12.48 -3.29 4.16
CA PRO A 60 -13.26 -4.44 3.68
C PRO A 60 -13.91 -5.18 4.86
N GLU A 61 -15.19 -5.50 4.75
CA GLU A 61 -15.92 -6.22 5.80
C GLU A 61 -15.41 -7.68 5.95
N GLY A 62 -14.83 -8.22 4.92
CA GLY A 62 -14.31 -9.60 4.91
C GLY A 62 -13.04 -9.69 4.08
N ARG A 63 -13.17 -10.14 2.86
CA ARG A 63 -12.05 -10.28 1.92
C ARG A 63 -12.03 -9.14 0.91
N TYR A 64 -10.85 -8.82 0.42
CA TYR A 64 -10.64 -7.96 -0.73
C TYR A 64 -9.80 -8.72 -1.76
N GLY A 65 -10.35 -8.99 -2.93
CA GLY A 65 -9.68 -9.81 -3.94
C GLY A 65 -9.24 -11.17 -3.37
N ARG A 66 -10.13 -11.86 -2.66
CA ARG A 66 -9.91 -13.12 -1.94
C ARG A 66 -8.89 -13.06 -0.78
N MET A 67 -8.22 -11.96 -0.57
CA MET A 67 -7.29 -11.76 0.54
C MET A 67 -8.04 -11.43 1.83
N GLY A 68 -7.90 -12.26 2.85
CA GLY A 68 -8.54 -12.05 4.16
C GLY A 68 -7.73 -11.17 5.12
N ASN A 69 -6.57 -10.70 4.69
CA ASN A 69 -5.64 -9.90 5.50
C ASN A 69 -5.43 -8.48 4.94
N VAL A 70 -6.41 -7.97 4.22
CA VAL A 70 -6.45 -6.55 3.80
C VAL A 70 -7.27 -5.78 4.81
N TRP A 71 -6.68 -4.76 5.42
CA TRP A 71 -7.29 -4.02 6.52
C TRP A 71 -7.75 -2.63 6.11
N PHE A 72 -6.88 -1.88 5.43
CA PHE A 72 -7.16 -0.50 5.04
C PHE A 72 -6.66 -0.22 3.64
N LEU A 73 -7.52 0.35 2.80
CA LEU A 73 -7.15 0.86 1.48
C LEU A 73 -7.50 2.36 1.44
N PRO A 74 -6.54 3.24 1.68
CA PRO A 74 -6.77 4.69 1.61
C PRO A 74 -6.89 5.15 0.15
N SER A 75 -7.48 6.31 -0.08
CA SER A 75 -7.23 7.05 -1.31
C SER A 75 -5.78 7.56 -1.35
N ALA A 76 -5.28 7.90 -2.53
CA ALA A 76 -3.92 8.47 -2.67
C ALA A 76 -3.75 9.75 -1.82
N LEU A 77 -4.77 10.61 -1.77
CA LEU A 77 -4.76 11.83 -0.96
C LEU A 77 -4.77 11.53 0.54
N THR A 78 -5.48 10.49 0.95
CA THR A 78 -5.48 10.05 2.35
C THR A 78 -4.13 9.47 2.73
N LEU A 79 -3.50 8.68 1.84
CA LEU A 79 -2.16 8.14 2.05
C LEU A 79 -1.11 9.24 2.23
N GLU A 80 -1.16 10.28 1.40
CA GLU A 80 -0.29 11.46 1.59
C GLU A 80 -0.52 12.12 2.96
N SER A 81 -1.79 12.26 3.37
CA SER A 81 -2.15 12.84 4.66
C SER A 81 -1.59 12.00 5.83
N TRP A 82 -1.66 10.66 5.73
CA TRP A 82 -1.09 9.75 6.71
C TRP A 82 0.44 9.91 6.84
N LEU A 83 1.14 9.98 5.71
CA LEU A 83 2.59 10.17 5.69
C LEU A 83 2.98 11.52 6.34
N ARG A 84 2.29 12.61 5.98
CA ARG A 84 2.52 13.92 6.61
C ARG A 84 2.23 13.89 8.12
N LYS A 85 1.16 13.19 8.55
CA LYS A 85 0.85 13.01 9.98
C LYS A 85 1.92 12.20 10.71
N CYS A 86 2.54 11.22 10.05
CA CYS A 86 3.72 10.51 10.53
C CYS A 86 5.03 11.31 10.41
N ARG A 87 4.94 12.63 10.11
CA ARG A 87 6.05 13.60 10.04
C ARG A 87 7.02 13.39 8.87
N PHE A 88 6.64 12.68 7.83
CA PHE A 88 7.38 12.68 6.59
C PHE A 88 7.26 14.05 5.90
N LYS A 89 8.34 14.46 5.23
CA LYS A 89 8.44 15.69 4.40
C LYS A 89 8.44 15.31 2.92
N ASN A 90 8.27 16.30 2.07
CA ASN A 90 8.39 16.15 0.62
C ASN A 90 7.58 14.97 0.04
N VAL A 91 6.39 14.72 0.64
CA VAL A 91 5.50 13.62 0.25
C VAL A 91 4.96 13.87 -1.15
N ARG A 92 5.21 12.95 -2.07
CA ARG A 92 4.78 13.01 -3.48
C ARG A 92 4.24 11.66 -3.93
N VAL A 93 3.04 11.65 -4.45
CA VAL A 93 2.54 10.52 -5.24
C VAL A 93 3.20 10.59 -6.60
N VAL A 94 3.96 9.57 -6.97
CA VAL A 94 4.72 9.51 -8.23
C VAL A 94 4.02 8.68 -9.28
N ASP A 95 3.17 7.74 -8.87
CA ASP A 95 2.33 6.95 -9.76
C ASP A 95 1.05 6.51 -9.07
N VAL A 96 -0.04 6.45 -9.84
CA VAL A 96 -1.28 5.77 -9.46
C VAL A 96 -1.77 5.01 -10.68
N SER A 97 -1.74 3.70 -10.61
CA SER A 97 -2.09 2.82 -11.72
C SER A 97 -3.05 1.72 -11.30
N ARG A 98 -3.85 1.23 -12.24
CA ARG A 98 -4.61 -0.01 -12.05
C ARG A 98 -3.69 -1.19 -12.26
N THR A 99 -3.75 -2.16 -11.36
CA THR A 99 -3.01 -3.41 -11.53
C THR A 99 -3.58 -4.16 -12.74
N THR A 100 -2.73 -4.45 -13.72
CA THR A 100 -3.13 -5.17 -14.93
C THR A 100 -2.84 -6.67 -14.83
N THR A 101 -3.59 -7.46 -15.58
CA THR A 101 -3.38 -8.91 -15.65
C THR A 101 -2.07 -9.28 -16.35
N GLU A 102 -1.47 -8.35 -17.12
CA GLU A 102 -0.16 -8.53 -17.74
C GLU A 102 0.97 -8.40 -16.71
N GLU A 103 0.83 -7.47 -15.76
CA GLU A 103 1.80 -7.28 -14.65
C GLU A 103 1.74 -8.42 -13.64
N GLN A 104 0.55 -8.91 -13.33
CA GLN A 104 0.34 -10.02 -12.38
C GLN A 104 -0.18 -11.29 -13.09
N ARG A 105 0.46 -11.67 -14.16
CA ARG A 105 0.16 -12.92 -14.86
C ARG A 105 0.61 -14.14 -14.04
N PRO A 106 -0.14 -15.26 -14.11
CA PRO A 106 0.33 -16.51 -13.52
C PRO A 106 1.62 -16.97 -14.21
N THR A 107 2.56 -17.45 -13.42
CA THR A 107 3.79 -18.09 -13.89
C THR A 107 3.83 -19.54 -13.43
N GLU A 108 4.63 -20.38 -14.05
CA GLU A 108 4.80 -21.80 -13.67
C GLU A 108 5.25 -21.98 -12.20
N TRP A 109 5.89 -20.95 -11.64
CA TRP A 109 6.39 -20.94 -10.25
C TRP A 109 5.36 -20.47 -9.24
N MET A 110 4.23 -19.87 -9.68
CA MET A 110 3.18 -19.40 -8.78
C MET A 110 2.27 -20.55 -8.37
N THR A 111 2.37 -20.95 -7.11
CA THR A 111 1.51 -21.96 -6.49
C THR A 111 0.22 -21.36 -5.90
N PHE A 112 0.01 -20.06 -6.02
CA PHE A 112 -1.11 -19.30 -5.48
C PHE A 112 -1.84 -18.49 -6.56
N GLN A 113 -2.97 -17.94 -6.20
CA GLN A 113 -3.87 -17.22 -7.10
C GLN A 113 -3.24 -15.91 -7.59
N SER A 114 -3.48 -15.56 -8.86
CA SER A 114 -3.06 -14.32 -9.52
C SER A 114 -4.25 -13.37 -9.71
N LEU A 115 -3.99 -12.14 -10.17
CA LEU A 115 -5.00 -11.09 -10.33
C LEU A 115 -6.29 -11.54 -11.04
N PRO A 116 -6.28 -12.31 -12.14
CA PRO A 116 -7.51 -12.78 -12.78
C PRO A 116 -8.46 -13.52 -11.85
N HIS A 117 -7.94 -14.19 -10.84
CA HIS A 117 -8.75 -14.91 -9.85
C HIS A 117 -9.38 -14.00 -8.79
N PHE A 118 -8.90 -12.77 -8.68
CA PHE A 118 -9.37 -11.78 -7.69
C PHE A 118 -10.45 -10.87 -8.24
N LEU A 119 -10.56 -10.79 -9.59
CA LEU A 119 -11.54 -9.95 -10.27
C LEU A 119 -12.86 -10.69 -10.47
N HIS A 120 -13.92 -9.90 -10.55
CA HIS A 120 -15.25 -10.44 -10.86
C HIS A 120 -15.26 -10.96 -12.30
N PRO A 121 -15.80 -12.17 -12.58
CA PRO A 121 -15.71 -12.79 -13.90
C PRO A 121 -16.44 -12.01 -14.98
N ASP A 122 -17.54 -11.33 -14.63
CA ASP A 122 -18.36 -10.56 -15.57
C ASP A 122 -18.07 -9.05 -15.55
N ASP A 123 -17.27 -8.57 -14.60
CA ASP A 123 -16.93 -7.15 -14.43
C ASP A 123 -15.49 -6.97 -13.91
N PRO A 124 -14.48 -6.91 -14.78
CA PRO A 124 -13.09 -6.76 -14.39
C PRO A 124 -12.77 -5.44 -13.65
N SER A 125 -13.71 -4.48 -13.62
CA SER A 125 -13.56 -3.26 -12.83
C SER A 125 -13.81 -3.47 -11.33
N LYS A 126 -14.20 -4.69 -10.94
CA LYS A 126 -14.51 -5.07 -9.56
C LYS A 126 -13.74 -6.29 -9.10
N THR A 127 -13.55 -6.38 -7.79
CA THR A 127 -13.13 -7.63 -7.15
C THR A 127 -14.31 -8.61 -7.10
N ILE A 128 -14.02 -9.88 -6.85
CA ILE A 128 -15.06 -10.92 -6.71
C ILE A 128 -16.05 -10.61 -5.57
N GLU A 129 -15.66 -9.83 -4.59
CA GLU A 129 -16.51 -9.36 -3.49
C GLU A 129 -17.32 -8.10 -3.85
N GLY A 130 -17.10 -7.51 -5.03
CA GLY A 130 -17.83 -6.34 -5.53
C GLY A 130 -17.20 -4.98 -5.21
N TYR A 131 -16.04 -4.95 -4.57
CA TYR A 131 -15.26 -3.71 -4.42
C TYR A 131 -14.61 -3.30 -5.73
N SER A 132 -14.17 -2.03 -5.85
CA SER A 132 -13.38 -1.58 -7.01
C SER A 132 -12.13 -2.45 -7.20
N ALA A 133 -11.77 -2.71 -8.46
CA ALA A 133 -10.56 -3.47 -8.80
C ALA A 133 -9.30 -2.81 -8.20
N PRO A 134 -8.25 -3.59 -7.90
CA PRO A 134 -7.06 -3.09 -7.25
C PRO A 134 -6.38 -1.97 -8.05
N MET A 135 -6.14 -0.87 -7.37
CA MET A 135 -5.27 0.22 -7.81
C MET A 135 -4.05 0.27 -6.90
N ARG A 136 -2.93 0.72 -7.42
CA ARG A 136 -1.70 0.90 -6.66
C ARG A 136 -1.24 2.34 -6.73
N ALA A 137 -0.72 2.85 -5.64
CA ALA A 137 0.01 4.10 -5.62
C ALA A 137 1.45 3.87 -5.22
N ILE A 138 2.36 4.57 -5.89
CA ILE A 138 3.75 4.70 -5.46
C ILE A 138 3.93 6.10 -4.91
N VAL A 139 4.42 6.17 -3.68
CA VAL A 139 4.67 7.43 -2.97
C VAL A 139 6.11 7.47 -2.52
N ILE A 140 6.75 8.61 -2.74
CA ILE A 140 8.08 8.91 -2.22
C ILE A 140 7.93 9.97 -1.14
N ALA A 141 8.61 9.77 0.00
CA ALA A 141 8.57 10.67 1.13
C ALA A 141 9.92 10.68 1.86
N GLU A 142 10.26 11.79 2.48
CA GLU A 142 11.54 12.03 3.12
C GLU A 142 11.41 12.07 4.64
N ALA A 143 12.32 11.45 5.36
CA ALA A 143 12.41 11.56 6.81
C ALA A 143 12.89 12.96 7.23
N PRO A 144 12.38 13.52 8.34
CA PRO A 144 12.69 14.88 8.79
C PRO A 144 14.15 15.06 9.20
#